data_cf039d1fc20dd338f54dfba35aefc737
#
_entry.id   cf039d1fc20dd338f54dfba35aefc737
#
_cell.length_a   1.000
_cell.length_b   1.000
_cell.length_c   1.000
_cell.angle_alpha   90.00
_cell.angle_beta   90.00
_cell.angle_gamma   90.00
#
_symmetry.space_group_name_H-M   'P 1'
#
loop_
_entity.id
_entity.type
_entity.pdbx_description
1 polymer ?
#
loop_
_entity_poly.entity_id
_entity_poly.type
_entity_poly.pdbx_seq_one_letter_code
_entity_poly.pdbx_strand_id
1 'polypeptide(L)'
;MALLYFKALHIVGFVSWFAGLFYWLRIFVYLAEAKTREEPARAILWEQFTRMERRVYAIIARPAAVITLVGGAGMLITQRIEGGEWFYLQQGWMLVKLALVAGLLAFQAFAKTYITRVEAGEREARPERLRMMNEVPTVFLLTIVLLAVLRDGLGAFTALGIVIVFMAGLAFGIRYYRGYRARNPTH
;
A
#
# COMPACT_ATOMS: atom_id res chain seq x y z
N MET A 1 9.34 20.84 20.30
CA MET A 1 8.14 21.23 19.50
C MET A 1 8.22 20.75 18.04
N ALA A 2 9.34 20.94 17.33
CA ALA A 2 9.49 20.52 15.93
C ALA A 2 9.20 19.01 15.72
N LEU A 3 9.66 18.14 16.62
CA LEU A 3 9.41 16.69 16.57
C LEU A 3 7.92 16.35 16.52
N LEU A 4 7.07 17.06 17.27
CA LEU A 4 5.62 16.80 17.31
C LEU A 4 4.95 17.19 15.98
N TYR A 5 5.36 18.28 15.35
CA TYR A 5 4.85 18.68 14.03
C TYR A 5 5.25 17.67 12.95
N PHE A 6 6.51 17.23 12.91
CA PHE A 6 6.94 16.19 11.96
C PHE A 6 6.23 14.86 12.22
N LYS A 7 5.98 14.50 13.49
CA LYS A 7 5.22 13.30 13.84
C LYS A 7 3.78 13.38 13.34
N ALA A 8 3.10 14.51 13.55
CA ALA A 8 1.74 14.74 13.06
C ALA A 8 1.70 14.66 11.53
N LEU A 9 2.62 15.35 10.84
CA LEU A 9 2.74 15.33 9.39
C LEU A 9 2.98 13.90 8.87
N HIS A 10 3.87 13.14 9.51
CA HIS A 10 4.15 11.76 9.15
C HIS A 10 2.90 10.86 9.29
N ILE A 11 2.15 11.00 10.38
CA ILE A 11 0.93 10.20 10.62
C ILE A 11 -0.15 10.54 9.59
N VAL A 12 -0.42 11.83 9.35
CA VAL A 12 -1.41 12.27 8.36
C VAL A 12 -1.01 11.80 6.95
N GLY A 13 0.27 11.98 6.59
CA GLY A 13 0.80 11.50 5.32
C GLY A 13 0.66 9.98 5.17
N PHE A 14 1.03 9.23 6.19
CA PHE A 14 0.95 7.77 6.21
C PHE A 14 -0.48 7.25 6.01
N VAL A 15 -1.45 7.79 6.76
CA VAL A 15 -2.87 7.43 6.61
C VAL A 15 -3.37 7.75 5.21
N SER A 16 -3.08 8.95 4.70
CA SER A 16 -3.48 9.38 3.37
C SER A 16 -2.81 8.55 2.26
N TRP A 17 -1.53 8.15 2.45
CA TRP A 17 -0.80 7.32 1.49
C TRP A 17 -1.43 5.95 1.34
N PHE A 18 -1.70 5.26 2.46
CA PHE A 18 -2.34 3.94 2.42
C PHE A 18 -3.78 4.01 1.91
N ALA A 19 -4.57 5.01 2.32
CA ALA A 19 -5.91 5.24 1.77
C ALA A 19 -5.85 5.44 0.25
N GLY A 20 -4.91 6.26 -0.24
CA GLY A 20 -4.66 6.48 -1.65
C GLY A 20 -4.26 5.20 -2.39
N LEU A 21 -3.36 4.38 -1.83
CA LEU A 21 -2.93 3.11 -2.43
C LEU A 21 -4.08 2.10 -2.55
N PHE A 22 -4.87 1.92 -1.49
CA PHE A 22 -6.02 1.01 -1.49
C PHE A 22 -7.05 1.42 -2.54
N TYR A 23 -7.38 2.70 -2.58
CA TYR A 23 -8.36 3.20 -3.54
C TYR A 23 -7.85 3.14 -4.97
N TRP A 24 -6.59 3.52 -5.20
CA TRP A 24 -5.94 3.46 -6.50
C TRP A 24 -5.93 2.06 -7.11
N LEU A 25 -5.47 1.06 -6.34
CA LEU A 25 -5.44 -0.33 -6.79
C LEU A 25 -6.84 -0.90 -6.99
N ARG A 26 -7.81 -0.47 -6.19
CA ARG A 26 -9.22 -0.89 -6.35
C ARG A 26 -9.83 -0.37 -7.64
N ILE A 27 -9.60 0.89 -7.99
CA ILE A 27 -10.05 1.45 -9.27
C ILE A 27 -9.49 0.63 -10.42
N PHE A 28 -8.26 0.16 -10.30
CA PHE A 28 -7.62 -0.61 -11.35
C PHE A 28 -8.24 -2.01 -11.53
N VAL A 29 -8.74 -2.63 -10.47
CA VAL A 29 -9.56 -3.85 -10.58
C VAL A 29 -10.83 -3.56 -11.37
N TYR A 30 -11.53 -2.45 -11.09
CA TYR A 30 -12.72 -2.06 -11.85
C TYR A 30 -12.41 -1.73 -13.32
N LEU A 31 -11.27 -1.10 -13.60
CA LEU A 31 -10.79 -0.87 -14.96
C LEU A 31 -10.64 -2.18 -15.74
N ALA A 32 -10.05 -3.20 -15.11
CA ALA A 32 -9.91 -4.51 -15.73
C ALA A 32 -11.26 -5.22 -15.95
N GLU A 33 -12.19 -5.09 -15.00
CA GLU A 33 -13.54 -5.62 -15.11
C GLU A 33 -14.36 -4.89 -16.20
N ALA A 34 -14.10 -3.58 -16.43
CA ALA A 34 -14.75 -2.83 -17.50
C ALA A 34 -14.42 -3.38 -18.90
N LYS A 35 -13.24 -3.98 -19.11
CA LYS A 35 -12.89 -4.61 -20.39
C LYS A 35 -13.79 -5.78 -20.78
N THR A 36 -14.43 -6.43 -19.82
CA THR A 36 -15.34 -7.57 -20.07
C THR A 36 -16.78 -7.14 -20.39
N ARG A 37 -17.07 -5.82 -20.35
CA ARG A 37 -18.40 -5.29 -20.66
C ARG A 37 -18.57 -5.11 -22.17
N GLU A 38 -19.84 -5.11 -22.60
CA GLU A 38 -20.22 -4.78 -23.97
C GLU A 38 -20.20 -3.27 -24.22
N GLU A 39 -20.09 -2.87 -25.51
CA GLU A 39 -20.24 -1.46 -25.89
C GLU A 39 -21.71 -1.01 -25.79
N PRO A 40 -21.97 0.26 -25.42
CA PRO A 40 -21.02 1.35 -25.18
C PRO A 40 -20.48 1.41 -23.75
N ALA A 41 -20.96 0.56 -22.83
CA ALA A 41 -20.60 0.60 -21.43
C ALA A 41 -19.09 0.41 -21.22
N ARG A 42 -18.46 -0.44 -22.02
CA ARG A 42 -17.00 -0.68 -21.97
C ARG A 42 -16.21 0.61 -22.18
N ALA A 43 -16.49 1.35 -23.23
CA ALA A 43 -15.77 2.57 -23.56
C ALA A 43 -15.96 3.64 -22.47
N ILE A 44 -17.17 3.85 -21.98
CA ILE A 44 -17.51 4.83 -20.96
C ILE A 44 -16.80 4.53 -19.65
N LEU A 45 -16.89 3.28 -19.16
CA LEU A 45 -16.29 2.85 -17.91
C LEU A 45 -14.75 2.87 -17.98
N TRP A 46 -14.17 2.46 -19.12
CA TRP A 46 -12.74 2.50 -19.34
C TRP A 46 -12.19 3.93 -19.23
N GLU A 47 -12.80 4.88 -19.91
CA GLU A 47 -12.39 6.28 -19.84
C GLU A 47 -12.54 6.85 -18.43
N GLN A 48 -13.66 6.57 -17.77
CA GLN A 48 -13.94 7.04 -16.42
C GLN A 48 -12.91 6.50 -15.41
N PHE A 49 -12.67 5.19 -15.38
CA PHE A 49 -11.75 4.58 -14.41
C PHE A 49 -10.29 4.96 -14.70
N THR A 50 -9.89 5.08 -15.96
CA THR A 50 -8.55 5.59 -16.33
C THR A 50 -8.33 7.01 -15.81
N ARG A 51 -9.33 7.90 -15.95
CA ARG A 51 -9.26 9.26 -15.43
C ARG A 51 -9.20 9.30 -13.90
N MET A 52 -9.99 8.46 -13.22
CA MET A 52 -10.02 8.36 -11.76
C MET A 52 -8.68 7.83 -11.23
N GLU A 53 -8.15 6.75 -11.81
CA GLU A 53 -6.86 6.15 -11.44
C GLU A 53 -5.75 7.19 -11.46
N ARG A 54 -5.59 7.90 -12.57
CA ARG A 54 -4.55 8.93 -12.75
C ARG A 54 -4.67 10.06 -11.73
N ARG A 55 -5.89 10.51 -11.43
CA ARG A 55 -6.13 11.55 -10.43
C ARG A 55 -5.79 11.09 -9.01
N VAL A 56 -6.25 9.91 -8.61
CA VAL A 56 -5.97 9.36 -7.27
C VAL A 56 -4.48 9.17 -7.07
N TYR A 57 -3.79 8.63 -8.06
CA TYR A 57 -2.33 8.45 -7.98
C TYR A 57 -1.59 9.79 -7.88
N ALA A 58 -1.92 10.76 -8.76
CA ALA A 58 -1.21 12.03 -8.85
C ALA A 58 -1.52 12.99 -7.71
N ILE A 59 -2.77 13.03 -7.22
CA ILE A 59 -3.24 14.03 -6.27
C ILE A 59 -3.21 13.49 -4.83
N ILE A 60 -3.36 12.18 -4.62
CA ILE A 60 -3.46 11.58 -3.28
C ILE A 60 -2.24 10.71 -2.98
N ALA A 61 -2.09 9.57 -3.67
CA ALA A 61 -1.13 8.55 -3.28
C ALA A 61 0.33 9.03 -3.34
N ARG A 62 0.72 9.70 -4.43
CA ARG A 62 2.09 10.20 -4.61
C ARG A 62 2.44 11.35 -3.66
N PRO A 63 1.62 12.42 -3.51
CA PRO A 63 1.93 13.49 -2.55
C PRO A 63 1.92 13.00 -1.12
N ALA A 64 0.99 12.12 -0.73
CA ALA A 64 0.92 11.57 0.62
C ALA A 64 2.17 10.72 0.95
N ALA A 65 2.70 9.96 -0.02
CA ALA A 65 3.98 9.27 0.15
C ALA A 65 5.12 10.25 0.45
N VAL A 66 5.21 11.34 -0.33
CA VAL A 66 6.24 12.39 -0.10
C VAL A 66 6.08 13.01 1.28
N ILE A 67 4.86 13.38 1.68
CA ILE A 67 4.57 13.95 3.01
C ILE A 67 4.99 12.97 4.11
N THR A 68 4.69 11.68 3.95
CA THR A 68 5.11 10.64 4.90
C THR A 68 6.62 10.57 5.04
N LEU A 69 7.34 10.57 3.92
CA LEU A 69 8.80 10.47 3.92
C LEU A 69 9.44 11.73 4.51
N VAL A 70 8.96 12.91 4.13
CA VAL A 70 9.44 14.20 4.67
C VAL A 70 9.19 14.28 6.19
N GLY A 71 7.98 13.92 6.64
CA GLY A 71 7.69 13.88 8.07
C GLY A 71 8.56 12.89 8.83
N GLY A 72 8.77 11.68 8.26
CA GLY A 72 9.65 10.67 8.84
C GLY A 72 11.11 11.10 8.90
N ALA A 73 11.64 11.65 7.83
CA ALA A 73 13.00 12.21 7.80
C ALA A 73 13.15 13.37 8.78
N GLY A 74 12.16 14.28 8.83
CA GLY A 74 12.15 15.40 9.79
C GLY A 74 12.21 14.94 11.24
N MET A 75 11.50 13.86 11.60
CA MET A 75 11.62 13.27 12.94
C MET A 75 13.05 12.76 13.24
N LEU A 76 13.66 12.04 12.30
CA LEU A 76 15.02 11.52 12.48
C LEU A 76 16.04 12.63 12.60
N ILE A 77 15.94 13.67 11.77
CA ILE A 77 16.83 14.83 11.80
C ILE A 77 16.68 15.62 13.10
N THR A 78 15.43 15.90 13.52
CA THR A 78 15.17 16.64 14.77
C THR A 78 15.76 15.89 15.95
N GLN A 79 15.58 14.57 16.00
CA GLN A 79 16.14 13.77 17.07
C GLN A 79 17.68 13.73 17.06
N ARG A 80 18.28 13.69 15.87
CA ARG A 80 19.75 13.82 15.74
C ARG A 80 20.26 15.14 16.28
N ILE A 81 19.56 16.23 16.01
CA ILE A 81 19.92 17.56 16.47
C ILE A 81 19.77 17.69 18.00
N GLU A 82 18.66 17.19 18.56
CA GLU A 82 18.35 17.28 19.99
C GLU A 82 19.16 16.26 20.83
N GLY A 83 19.39 15.04 20.31
CA GLY A 83 20.01 13.94 21.06
C GLY A 83 21.48 13.68 20.74
N GLY A 84 22.08 14.37 19.77
CA GLY A 84 23.49 14.23 19.40
C GLY A 84 23.85 12.97 18.61
N GLU A 85 22.97 11.97 18.49
CA GLU A 85 23.22 10.68 17.82
C GLU A 85 22.06 10.23 16.94
N TRP A 86 22.34 9.32 15.99
CA TRP A 86 21.35 8.65 15.17
C TRP A 86 20.73 7.45 15.91
N PHE A 87 20.21 7.66 17.11
CA PHE A 87 19.74 6.61 18.00
C PHE A 87 18.79 5.62 17.32
N TYR A 88 17.78 6.10 16.59
CA TYR A 88 16.82 5.20 15.93
C TYR A 88 17.41 4.41 14.76
N LEU A 89 18.38 4.96 14.04
CA LEU A 89 19.03 4.23 12.94
C LEU A 89 19.94 3.10 13.42
N GLN A 90 20.32 3.10 14.70
CA GLN A 90 21.06 1.99 15.33
C GLN A 90 20.14 0.87 15.79
N GLN A 91 18.82 1.09 15.82
CA GLN A 91 17.84 0.11 16.25
C GLN A 91 17.45 -0.84 15.10
N GLY A 92 17.51 -2.14 15.33
CA GLY A 92 17.20 -3.15 14.33
C GLY A 92 15.78 -3.04 13.76
N TRP A 93 14.79 -2.72 14.60
CA TRP A 93 13.41 -2.53 14.15
C TRP A 93 13.25 -1.36 13.16
N MET A 94 14.05 -0.29 13.33
CA MET A 94 14.01 0.85 12.44
C MET A 94 14.59 0.50 11.06
N LEU A 95 15.68 -0.26 11.01
CA LEU A 95 16.27 -0.71 9.75
C LEU A 95 15.29 -1.60 8.97
N VAL A 96 14.61 -2.52 9.66
CA VAL A 96 13.55 -3.36 9.06
C VAL A 96 12.39 -2.48 8.56
N LYS A 97 11.95 -1.49 9.35
CA LYS A 97 10.91 -0.55 8.93
C LYS A 97 11.31 0.22 7.66
N LEU A 98 12.54 0.72 7.59
CA LEU A 98 13.03 1.45 6.41
C LEU A 98 13.10 0.53 5.18
N ALA A 99 13.53 -0.72 5.35
CA ALA A 99 13.52 -1.72 4.28
C ALA A 99 12.09 -2.01 3.78
N LEU A 100 11.11 -2.12 4.69
CA LEU A 100 9.70 -2.28 4.34
C LEU A 100 9.14 -1.05 3.60
N VAL A 101 9.48 0.15 4.03
CA VAL A 101 9.07 1.39 3.33
C VAL A 101 9.67 1.44 1.93
N ALA A 102 10.96 1.09 1.77
CA ALA A 102 11.60 0.98 0.46
C ALA A 102 10.91 -0.08 -0.42
N GLY A 103 10.56 -1.25 0.14
CA GLY A 103 9.78 -2.29 -0.53
C GLY A 103 8.39 -1.81 -0.98
N LEU A 104 7.70 -1.03 -0.14
CA LEU A 104 6.40 -0.43 -0.49
C LEU A 104 6.52 0.57 -1.64
N LEU A 105 7.57 1.40 -1.64
CA LEU A 105 7.84 2.33 -2.74
C LEU A 105 8.17 1.59 -4.04
N ALA A 106 8.99 0.54 -3.96
CA ALA A 106 9.29 -0.31 -5.11
C ALA A 106 8.03 -1.00 -5.65
N PHE A 107 7.17 -1.51 -4.76
CA PHE A 107 5.86 -2.06 -5.15
C PHE A 107 4.99 -1.02 -5.83
N GLN A 108 4.88 0.20 -5.27
CA GLN A 108 4.09 1.29 -5.87
C GLN A 108 4.61 1.65 -7.28
N ALA A 109 5.93 1.74 -7.46
CA ALA A 109 6.55 2.01 -8.76
C ALA A 109 6.27 0.87 -9.76
N PHE A 110 6.42 -0.38 -9.32
CA PHE A 110 6.08 -1.57 -10.10
C PHE A 110 4.60 -1.57 -10.53
N ALA A 111 3.69 -1.34 -9.57
CA ALA A 111 2.26 -1.28 -9.83
C ALA A 111 1.92 -0.18 -10.84
N LYS A 112 2.52 1.02 -10.71
CA LYS A 112 2.33 2.11 -11.67
C LYS A 112 2.79 1.74 -13.07
N THR A 113 3.98 1.15 -13.20
CA THR A 113 4.51 0.69 -14.49
C THR A 113 3.62 -0.38 -15.11
N TYR A 114 3.13 -1.33 -14.29
CA TYR A 114 2.20 -2.36 -14.75
C TYR A 114 0.90 -1.76 -15.29
N ILE A 115 0.30 -0.82 -14.55
CA ILE A 115 -0.94 -0.12 -14.91
C ILE A 115 -0.76 0.64 -16.22
N THR A 116 0.32 1.42 -16.35
CA THR A 116 0.60 2.20 -17.56
C THR A 116 0.71 1.31 -18.81
N ARG A 117 1.37 0.14 -18.69
CA ARG A 117 1.46 -0.83 -19.80
C ARG A 117 0.12 -1.46 -20.17
N VAL A 118 -0.76 -1.68 -19.19
CA VAL A 118 -2.12 -2.18 -19.43
C VAL A 118 -2.98 -1.11 -20.12
N GLU A 119 -2.85 0.16 -19.71
CA GLU A 119 -3.54 1.29 -20.36
C GLU A 119 -3.08 1.48 -21.81
N ALA A 120 -1.78 1.29 -22.07
CA ALA A 120 -1.19 1.36 -23.42
C ALA A 120 -1.56 0.15 -24.31
N GLY A 121 -2.24 -0.87 -23.77
CA GLY A 121 -2.57 -2.10 -24.51
C GLY A 121 -1.39 -3.07 -24.67
N GLU A 122 -0.23 -2.77 -24.09
CA GLU A 122 0.97 -3.62 -24.16
C GLU A 122 0.86 -4.87 -23.27
N ARG A 123 -0.08 -4.87 -22.35
CA ARG A 123 -0.29 -5.96 -21.39
C ARG A 123 -1.77 -6.20 -21.10
N GLU A 124 -2.11 -7.47 -20.96
CA GLU A 124 -3.47 -7.87 -20.56
C GLU A 124 -3.71 -7.59 -19.06
N ALA A 125 -4.84 -6.95 -18.77
CA ALA A 125 -5.31 -6.77 -17.41
C ALA A 125 -5.94 -8.08 -16.92
N ARG A 126 -5.25 -8.81 -16.03
CA ARG A 126 -5.78 -10.01 -15.41
C ARG A 126 -6.40 -9.66 -14.05
N PRO A 127 -7.75 -9.70 -13.91
CA PRO A 127 -8.43 -9.30 -12.68
C PRO A 127 -7.93 -10.02 -11.43
N GLU A 128 -7.57 -11.29 -11.57
CA GLU A 128 -7.06 -12.10 -10.45
C GLU A 128 -5.71 -11.59 -9.92
N ARG A 129 -4.79 -11.24 -10.82
CA ARG A 129 -3.50 -10.67 -10.45
C ARG A 129 -3.66 -9.32 -9.76
N LEU A 130 -4.59 -8.51 -10.25
CA LEU A 130 -4.86 -7.19 -9.69
C LEU A 130 -5.48 -7.26 -8.30
N ARG A 131 -6.37 -8.24 -8.06
CA ARG A 131 -6.90 -8.50 -6.72
C ARG A 131 -5.79 -8.91 -5.76
N MET A 132 -4.85 -9.76 -6.18
CA MET A 132 -3.69 -10.09 -5.36
C MET A 132 -2.81 -8.85 -5.07
N MET A 133 -2.58 -8.00 -6.07
CA MET A 133 -1.83 -6.75 -5.88
C MET A 133 -2.52 -5.80 -4.89
N ASN A 134 -3.85 -5.80 -4.83
CA ASN A 134 -4.62 -4.98 -3.88
C ASN A 134 -4.39 -5.39 -2.41
N GLU A 135 -4.01 -6.64 -2.15
CA GLU A 135 -3.73 -7.12 -0.79
C GLU A 135 -2.32 -6.76 -0.29
N VAL A 136 -1.39 -6.48 -1.20
CA VAL A 136 0.00 -6.18 -0.86
C VAL A 136 0.13 -4.97 0.08
N PRO A 137 -0.52 -3.81 -0.16
CA PRO A 137 -0.46 -2.69 0.78
C PRO A 137 -0.99 -3.02 2.18
N THR A 138 -1.99 -3.92 2.30
CA THR A 138 -2.51 -4.35 3.61
C THR A 138 -1.41 -5.02 4.44
N VAL A 139 -0.61 -5.86 3.81
CA VAL A 139 0.52 -6.52 4.45
C VAL A 139 1.56 -5.52 4.94
N PHE A 140 1.97 -4.60 4.05
CA PHE A 140 2.90 -3.54 4.41
C PHE A 140 2.37 -2.67 5.55
N LEU A 141 1.08 -2.26 5.48
CA LEU A 141 0.44 -1.47 6.52
C LEU A 141 0.57 -2.12 7.89
N LEU A 142 0.10 -3.36 7.99
CA LEU A 142 0.11 -4.09 9.27
C LEU A 142 1.51 -4.31 9.79
N THR A 143 2.42 -4.77 8.91
CA THR A 143 3.80 -5.03 9.32
C THR A 143 4.51 -3.77 9.79
N ILE A 144 4.37 -2.66 9.06
CA ILE A 144 5.01 -1.39 9.42
C ILE A 144 4.42 -0.83 10.71
N VAL A 145 3.09 -0.90 10.89
CA VAL A 145 2.42 -0.39 12.11
C VAL A 145 2.80 -1.24 13.31
N LEU A 146 2.70 -2.57 13.23
CA LEU A 146 3.06 -3.46 14.32
C LEU A 146 4.52 -3.27 14.73
N LEU A 147 5.43 -3.21 13.76
CA LEU A 147 6.85 -2.98 14.03
C LEU A 147 7.10 -1.61 14.69
N ALA A 148 6.41 -0.57 14.25
CA ALA A 148 6.56 0.78 14.80
C ALA A 148 5.98 0.94 16.21
N VAL A 149 4.92 0.19 16.55
CA VAL A 149 4.25 0.25 17.86
C VAL A 149 4.94 -0.65 18.88
N LEU A 150 5.27 -1.87 18.48
CA LEU A 150 5.80 -2.90 19.38
C LEU A 150 7.31 -2.81 19.59
N ARG A 151 8.03 -2.15 18.68
CA ARG A 151 9.48 -1.87 18.78
C ARG A 151 10.28 -3.06 19.37
N ASP A 152 10.96 -2.80 20.50
CA ASP A 152 11.85 -3.75 21.18
C ASP A 152 11.10 -4.78 22.04
N GLY A 153 9.79 -4.62 22.23
CA GLY A 153 8.94 -5.54 23.01
C GLY A 153 8.64 -6.87 22.33
N LEU A 154 8.84 -6.93 21.00
CA LEU A 154 8.75 -8.17 20.24
C LEU A 154 10.09 -8.44 19.56
N GLY A 155 10.67 -9.59 19.82
CA GLY A 155 11.78 -10.07 18.98
C GLY A 155 11.36 -10.09 17.51
N ALA A 156 12.30 -9.85 16.60
CA ALA A 156 12.05 -9.81 15.15
C ALA A 156 11.30 -11.05 14.65
N PHE A 157 11.51 -12.21 15.26
CA PHE A 157 10.82 -13.46 14.96
C PHE A 157 9.32 -13.44 15.33
N THR A 158 8.94 -12.77 16.43
CA THR A 158 7.54 -12.65 16.85
C THR A 158 6.79 -11.71 15.90
N ALA A 159 7.39 -10.58 15.52
CA ALA A 159 6.83 -9.67 14.53
C ALA A 159 6.62 -10.38 13.17
N LEU A 160 7.61 -11.13 12.72
CA LEU A 160 7.52 -11.96 11.50
C LEU A 160 6.43 -13.02 11.62
N GLY A 161 6.32 -13.69 12.77
CA GLY A 161 5.28 -14.69 13.04
C GLY A 161 3.87 -14.09 12.94
N ILE A 162 3.63 -12.91 13.52
CA ILE A 162 2.34 -12.21 13.43
C ILE A 162 1.99 -11.88 11.98
N VAL A 163 2.96 -11.41 11.20
CA VAL A 163 2.77 -11.12 9.77
C VAL A 163 2.41 -12.39 9.00
N ILE A 164 3.11 -13.50 9.23
CA ILE A 164 2.84 -14.78 8.58
C ILE A 164 1.44 -15.29 8.93
N VAL A 165 1.05 -15.26 10.22
CA VAL A 165 -0.29 -15.69 10.68
C VAL A 165 -1.38 -14.83 10.04
N PHE A 166 -1.16 -13.51 9.98
CA PHE A 166 -2.11 -12.60 9.34
C PHE A 166 -2.23 -12.87 7.83
N MET A 167 -1.09 -13.07 7.15
CA MET A 167 -1.06 -13.41 5.73
C MET A 167 -1.77 -14.73 5.45
N ALA A 168 -1.52 -15.75 6.27
CA ALA A 168 -2.20 -17.04 6.17
C ALA A 168 -3.71 -16.89 6.37
N GLY A 169 -4.14 -16.11 7.38
CA GLY A 169 -5.55 -15.82 7.64
C GLY A 169 -6.21 -15.10 6.47
N LEU A 170 -5.54 -14.10 5.89
CA LEU A 170 -6.03 -13.37 4.72
C LEU A 170 -6.16 -14.27 3.49
N ALA A 171 -5.12 -15.07 3.22
CA ALA A 171 -5.13 -16.05 2.12
C ALA A 171 -6.22 -17.11 2.29
N PHE A 172 -6.42 -17.60 3.54
CA PHE A 172 -7.50 -18.53 3.88
C PHE A 172 -8.87 -17.88 3.67
N GLY A 173 -9.08 -16.66 4.16
CA GLY A 173 -10.33 -15.91 3.97
C GLY A 173 -10.68 -15.71 2.48
N ILE A 174 -9.69 -15.34 1.66
CA ILE A 174 -9.87 -15.19 0.21
C ILE A 174 -10.24 -16.53 -0.44
N ARG A 175 -9.55 -17.63 -0.08
CA ARG A 175 -9.86 -18.98 -0.61
C ARG A 175 -11.24 -19.45 -0.18
N TYR A 176 -11.59 -19.26 1.09
CA TYR A 176 -12.91 -19.63 1.62
C TYR A 176 -14.02 -18.87 0.92
N TYR A 177 -13.89 -17.55 0.75
CA TYR A 177 -14.85 -16.71 0.07
C TYR A 177 -15.01 -17.06 -1.42
N ARG A 178 -13.91 -17.41 -2.10
CA ARG A 178 -13.96 -17.93 -3.48
C ARG A 178 -14.74 -19.25 -3.57
N GLY A 179 -14.51 -20.17 -2.65
CA GLY A 179 -15.23 -21.45 -2.58
C GLY A 179 -16.72 -21.25 -2.26
N TYR A 180 -17.05 -20.32 -1.37
CA TYR A 180 -18.42 -19.96 -1.03
C TYR A 180 -19.17 -19.35 -2.24
N ARG A 181 -18.55 -18.41 -2.96
CA ARG A 181 -19.12 -17.80 -4.18
C ARG A 181 -19.32 -18.81 -5.33
N ALA A 182 -18.40 -19.76 -5.47
CA ALA A 182 -18.53 -20.81 -6.49
C ALA A 182 -19.70 -21.76 -6.21
N ARG A 183 -20.07 -21.93 -4.93
CA ARG A 183 -21.19 -22.77 -4.50
C ARG A 183 -22.54 -22.04 -4.47
N ASN A 184 -22.53 -20.72 -4.35
CA ASN A 184 -23.71 -19.86 -4.30
C ASN A 184 -23.58 -18.76 -5.36
N PRO A 185 -23.81 -19.04 -6.64
CA PRO A 185 -23.86 -18.02 -7.68
C PRO A 185 -25.12 -17.17 -7.47
N THR A 186 -25.00 -16.09 -6.68
CA THR A 186 -26.05 -15.08 -6.61
C THR A 186 -25.83 -14.09 -7.73
N HIS A 187 -26.82 -14.02 -8.62
CA HIS A 187 -27.19 -13.05 -9.65
C HIS A 187 -26.17 -12.03 -10.14
#